data_8d59adfa8d7ce91aa91ab2223f81e9bb
#
_entry.id   8d59adfa8d7ce91aa91ab2223f81e9bb
#
_cell.length_a   1.000
_cell.length_b   1.000
_cell.length_c   1.000
_cell.angle_alpha   90.00
_cell.angle_beta   90.00
_cell.angle_gamma   90.00
#
_symmetry.space_group_name_H-M   'P 1'
#
loop_
_entity.id
_entity.type
_entity.pdbx_description
1 polymer ?
#
loop_
_entity_poly.entity_id
_entity_poly.type
_entity_poly.pdbx_seq_one_letter_code
_entity_poly.pdbx_strand_id
1 'polypeptide(L)'
;MKALKALVCSLILATLVSERALSAGEPALVGTWIGQRDRIAKVEGRRGGLATLVITEQQGNTFVGRLKRANPTGDEEEPLWGAFTPGGQLMMGADDEGTYIFRLIDQNTLDYCYTEAGRSPRAVCARLARQR
;
A
#
# COMPACT_ATOMS: atom_id res chain seq x y z
N MET A 1 -3.52 71.02 10.35
CA MET A 1 -4.38 69.84 10.28
C MET A 1 -3.57 68.73 9.63
N LYS A 2 -3.12 67.75 10.42
CA LYS A 2 -2.25 66.68 9.96
C LYS A 2 -3.09 65.39 9.81
N ALA A 3 -3.23 64.90 8.59
CA ALA A 3 -3.92 63.65 8.31
C ALA A 3 -3.03 62.46 8.65
N LEU A 4 -3.48 61.62 9.55
CA LEU A 4 -2.81 60.38 9.98
C LEU A 4 -3.22 59.26 9.01
N LYS A 5 -2.29 58.79 8.17
CA LYS A 5 -2.50 57.63 7.32
C LYS A 5 -2.26 56.35 8.12
N ALA A 6 -3.32 55.61 8.37
CA ALA A 6 -3.24 54.27 8.94
C ALA A 6 -2.75 53.28 7.90
N LEU A 7 -1.60 52.70 8.15
CA LEU A 7 -1.03 51.62 7.33
C LEU A 7 -1.56 50.26 7.84
N VAL A 8 -2.50 49.67 7.10
CA VAL A 8 -3.00 48.32 7.40
C VAL A 8 -2.01 47.32 6.82
N CYS A 9 -1.26 46.70 7.72
CA CYS A 9 -0.34 45.61 7.35
C CYS A 9 -1.12 44.30 7.37
N SER A 10 -1.55 43.82 6.19
CA SER A 10 -2.17 42.51 6.04
C SER A 10 -1.07 41.43 6.12
N LEU A 11 -1.01 40.70 7.24
CA LEU A 11 -0.23 39.48 7.36
C LEU A 11 -0.96 38.38 6.58
N ILE A 12 -0.45 38.03 5.41
CA ILE A 12 -0.82 36.80 4.68
C ILE A 12 -0.05 35.66 5.33
N LEU A 13 -0.75 34.85 6.12
CA LEU A 13 -0.22 33.60 6.66
C LEU A 13 -0.21 32.58 5.53
N ALA A 14 0.93 32.45 4.85
CA ALA A 14 1.14 31.38 3.88
C ALA A 14 1.31 30.08 4.66
N THR A 15 0.27 29.24 4.68
CA THR A 15 0.36 27.86 5.14
C THR A 15 1.20 27.06 4.13
N LEU A 16 2.45 26.84 4.45
CA LEU A 16 3.33 25.91 3.75
C LEU A 16 2.81 24.49 3.97
N VAL A 17 2.01 23.99 3.03
CA VAL A 17 1.73 22.56 2.92
C VAL A 17 3.03 21.92 2.46
N SER A 18 3.76 21.31 3.37
CA SER A 18 4.99 20.59 3.06
C SER A 18 4.59 19.27 2.38
N GLU A 19 4.48 19.28 1.07
CA GLU A 19 4.49 18.04 0.28
C GLU A 19 5.86 17.39 0.50
N ARG A 20 5.89 16.31 1.29
CA ARG A 20 7.10 15.51 1.42
C ARG A 20 7.33 14.81 0.08
N ALA A 21 8.25 15.32 -0.71
CA ALA A 21 8.75 14.63 -1.88
C ALA A 21 9.37 13.30 -1.43
N LEU A 22 9.01 12.20 -2.11
CA LEU A 22 9.67 10.91 -1.92
C LEU A 22 11.16 11.10 -2.22
N SER A 23 12.04 10.60 -1.35
CA SER A 23 13.47 10.65 -1.62
C SER A 23 13.83 9.74 -2.81
N ALA A 24 14.88 10.10 -3.55
CA ALA A 24 15.38 9.29 -4.66
C ALA A 24 15.71 7.86 -4.17
N GLY A 25 15.07 6.83 -4.75
CA GLY A 25 15.21 5.42 -4.37
C GLY A 25 14.07 4.87 -3.51
N GLU A 26 13.14 5.71 -3.00
CA GLU A 26 11.94 5.22 -2.34
C GLU A 26 10.91 4.74 -3.38
N PRO A 27 10.27 3.57 -3.15
CA PRO A 27 9.21 3.10 -4.03
C PRO A 27 7.98 3.99 -3.92
N ALA A 28 7.33 4.31 -5.04
CA ALA A 28 6.03 4.97 -5.07
C ALA A 28 4.93 3.92 -5.08
N LEU A 29 4.37 3.61 -3.91
CA LEU A 29 3.44 2.49 -3.75
C LEU A 29 1.96 2.90 -3.79
N VAL A 30 1.63 4.13 -3.41
CA VAL A 30 0.24 4.60 -3.34
C VAL A 30 -0.47 4.41 -4.67
N GLY A 31 -1.64 3.77 -4.63
CA GLY A 31 -2.45 3.47 -5.80
C GLY A 31 -3.13 2.11 -5.69
N THR A 32 -3.77 1.71 -6.78
CA THR A 32 -4.48 0.45 -6.92
C THR A 32 -3.71 -0.50 -7.83
N TRP A 33 -3.57 -1.74 -7.38
CA TRP A 33 -2.83 -2.79 -8.05
C TRP A 33 -3.71 -4.03 -8.17
N ILE A 34 -3.83 -4.61 -9.37
CA ILE A 34 -4.75 -5.72 -9.64
C ILE A 34 -4.03 -6.84 -10.38
N GLY A 35 -4.32 -8.08 -10.01
CA GLY A 35 -3.81 -9.27 -10.71
C GLY A 35 -4.43 -10.57 -10.24
N GLN A 36 -4.10 -11.64 -10.92
CA GLN A 36 -4.53 -12.98 -10.54
C GLN A 36 -3.60 -13.54 -9.48
N ARG A 37 -4.20 -14.16 -8.47
CA ARG A 37 -3.50 -14.86 -7.40
C ARG A 37 -3.68 -16.37 -7.51
N ASP A 38 -2.67 -17.09 -7.10
CA ASP A 38 -2.71 -18.52 -6.87
C ASP A 38 -2.49 -18.81 -5.39
N ARG A 39 -3.35 -19.65 -4.82
CA ARG A 39 -3.33 -20.02 -3.41
C ARG A 39 -3.34 -21.54 -3.25
N ILE A 40 -2.59 -22.01 -2.26
CA ILE A 40 -2.75 -23.33 -1.70
C ILE A 40 -2.97 -23.24 -0.18
N ALA A 41 -3.92 -24.00 0.32
CA ALA A 41 -4.19 -24.12 1.75
C ALA A 41 -4.33 -25.58 2.13
N LYS A 42 -4.00 -25.94 3.38
CA LYS A 42 -4.03 -27.32 3.87
C LYS A 42 -5.43 -27.93 3.77
N VAL A 43 -6.46 -27.21 4.15
CA VAL A 43 -7.83 -27.72 4.20
C VAL A 43 -8.57 -27.43 2.91
N GLU A 44 -8.55 -26.19 2.42
CA GLU A 44 -9.35 -25.76 1.27
C GLU A 44 -8.69 -26.07 -0.09
N GLY A 45 -7.43 -26.51 -0.08
CA GLY A 45 -6.71 -26.87 -1.29
C GLY A 45 -6.32 -25.67 -2.16
N ARG A 46 -6.23 -25.92 -3.48
CA ARG A 46 -5.86 -24.89 -4.47
C ARG A 46 -7.05 -24.05 -4.88
N ARG A 47 -6.82 -22.73 -4.93
CA ARG A 47 -7.78 -21.74 -5.43
C ARG A 47 -7.03 -20.62 -6.13
N GLY A 48 -7.69 -20.02 -7.13
CA GLY A 48 -7.26 -18.79 -7.77
C GLY A 48 -8.27 -17.69 -7.57
N GLY A 49 -8.05 -16.55 -8.17
CA GLY A 49 -8.98 -15.43 -8.20
C GLY A 49 -8.28 -14.09 -8.27
N LEU A 50 -9.08 -13.05 -8.46
CA LEU A 50 -8.57 -11.69 -8.54
C LEU A 50 -8.14 -11.18 -7.16
N ALA A 51 -7.00 -10.50 -7.12
CA ALA A 51 -6.53 -9.73 -5.97
C ALA A 51 -6.46 -8.26 -6.35
N THR A 52 -6.99 -7.40 -5.49
CA THR A 52 -6.90 -5.95 -5.62
C THR A 52 -6.25 -5.39 -4.37
N LEU A 53 -5.02 -4.91 -4.51
CA LEU A 53 -4.28 -4.23 -3.44
C LEU A 53 -4.43 -2.72 -3.63
N VAL A 54 -4.91 -2.03 -2.59
CA VAL A 54 -4.99 -0.57 -2.57
C VAL A 54 -4.06 -0.07 -1.48
N ILE A 55 -2.97 0.58 -1.87
CA ILE A 55 -2.11 1.30 -0.95
C ILE A 55 -2.65 2.73 -0.85
N THR A 56 -3.13 3.09 0.34
CA THR A 56 -3.81 4.35 0.59
C THR A 56 -2.89 5.44 1.13
N GLU A 57 -1.81 5.04 1.80
CA GLU A 57 -0.90 5.95 2.47
C GLU A 57 0.52 5.40 2.44
N GLN A 58 1.48 6.29 2.26
CA GLN A 58 2.91 6.00 2.39
C GLN A 58 3.57 7.16 3.15
N GLN A 59 4.27 6.84 4.24
CA GLN A 59 4.98 7.82 5.05
C GLN A 59 6.33 7.26 5.50
N GLY A 60 7.41 7.95 5.14
CA GLY A 60 8.76 7.43 5.38
C GLY A 60 8.91 6.03 4.76
N ASN A 61 9.41 5.08 5.52
CA ASN A 61 9.59 3.70 5.11
C ASN A 61 8.37 2.80 5.42
N THR A 62 7.19 3.38 5.62
CA THR A 62 5.98 2.63 5.96
C THR A 62 4.84 2.94 5.00
N PHE A 63 3.92 2.00 4.87
CA PHE A 63 2.70 2.16 4.08
C PHE A 63 1.51 1.44 4.71
N VAL A 64 0.33 1.92 4.38
CA VAL A 64 -0.94 1.33 4.80
C VAL A 64 -1.78 1.05 3.57
N GLY A 65 -2.47 -0.06 3.59
CA GLY A 65 -3.35 -0.44 2.50
C GLY A 65 -4.40 -1.45 2.91
N ARG A 66 -5.05 -2.00 1.92
CA ARG A 66 -5.99 -3.11 2.07
C ARG A 66 -5.90 -4.02 0.86
N LEU A 67 -6.06 -5.30 1.10
CA LEU A 67 -6.13 -6.32 0.07
C LEU A 67 -7.54 -6.88 -0.02
N LYS A 68 -8.15 -6.76 -1.19
CA LYS A 68 -9.41 -7.39 -1.54
C LYS A 68 -9.14 -8.65 -2.35
N ARG A 69 -9.78 -9.74 -1.95
CA ARG A 69 -9.69 -11.05 -2.63
C ARG A 69 -11.05 -11.47 -3.12
N ALA A 70 -11.19 -11.68 -4.42
CA ALA A 70 -12.37 -12.29 -4.99
C ALA A 70 -12.39 -13.79 -4.68
N ASN A 71 -13.48 -14.26 -4.09
CA ASN A 71 -13.72 -15.67 -3.81
C ASN A 71 -15.10 -16.08 -4.32
N PRO A 72 -15.32 -17.38 -4.66
CA PRO A 72 -16.63 -17.86 -5.13
C PRO A 72 -17.78 -17.65 -4.13
N THR A 73 -17.47 -17.57 -2.84
CA THR A 73 -18.43 -17.39 -1.74
C THR A 73 -18.61 -15.93 -1.31
N GLY A 74 -17.96 -15.00 -1.98
CA GLY A 74 -17.96 -13.57 -1.68
C GLY A 74 -16.57 -12.99 -1.51
N ASP A 75 -16.45 -11.70 -1.75
CA ASP A 75 -15.19 -11.00 -1.65
C ASP A 75 -14.81 -10.81 -0.17
N GLU A 76 -13.52 -10.94 0.12
CA GLU A 76 -12.92 -10.64 1.42
C GLU A 76 -11.97 -9.45 1.26
N GLU A 77 -12.03 -8.52 2.20
CA GLU A 77 -11.12 -7.36 2.25
C GLU A 77 -10.51 -7.26 3.64
N GLU A 78 -9.19 -7.11 3.69
CA GLU A 78 -8.43 -6.99 4.93
C GLU A 78 -7.47 -5.81 4.87
N PRO A 79 -7.37 -5.03 5.95
CA PRO A 79 -6.34 -4.00 6.07
C PRO A 79 -4.97 -4.65 6.21
N LEU A 80 -3.93 -3.94 5.72
CA LEU A 80 -2.55 -4.35 5.93
C LEU A 80 -1.66 -3.14 6.22
N TRP A 81 -0.60 -3.39 6.97
CA TRP A 81 0.44 -2.44 7.33
C TRP A 81 1.76 -2.97 6.83
N GLY A 82 2.54 -2.13 6.21
CA GLY A 82 3.80 -2.53 5.62
C GLY A 82 4.95 -1.57 5.88
N ALA A 83 6.14 -2.09 5.68
CA ALA A 83 7.37 -1.33 5.77
C ALA A 83 8.37 -1.82 4.71
N PHE A 84 9.30 -0.95 4.33
CA PHE A 84 10.39 -1.30 3.43
C PHE A 84 11.74 -0.78 3.97
N THR A 85 12.80 -1.46 3.60
CA THR A 85 14.16 -1.00 3.93
C THR A 85 14.46 0.33 3.23
N PRO A 86 15.32 1.18 3.83
CA PRO A 86 15.81 2.35 3.11
C PRO A 86 16.35 1.96 1.72
N GLY A 87 15.85 2.62 0.68
CA GLY A 87 16.11 2.24 -0.71
C GLY A 87 15.07 1.28 -1.33
N GLY A 88 14.12 0.77 -0.55
CA GLY A 88 12.96 0.02 -1.05
C GLY A 88 13.24 -1.39 -1.58
N GLN A 89 14.38 -1.99 -1.25
CA GLN A 89 14.77 -3.30 -1.78
C GLN A 89 14.00 -4.46 -1.17
N LEU A 90 13.72 -4.38 0.13
CA LEU A 90 12.90 -5.36 0.84
C LEU A 90 11.64 -4.69 1.37
N MET A 91 10.49 -5.25 1.05
CA MET A 91 9.20 -4.78 1.52
C MET A 91 8.44 -5.92 2.19
N MET A 92 7.93 -5.66 3.38
CA MET A 92 7.16 -6.61 4.17
C MET A 92 5.86 -5.97 4.64
N GLY A 93 4.87 -6.80 4.91
CA GLY A 93 3.61 -6.35 5.49
C GLY A 93 3.01 -7.41 6.39
N ALA A 94 2.01 -7.01 7.15
CA ALA A 94 1.24 -7.88 8.01
C ALA A 94 -0.22 -7.45 8.04
N ASP A 95 -1.10 -8.41 8.25
CA ASP A 95 -2.46 -8.23 8.71
C ASP A 95 -2.65 -8.97 10.05
N ASP A 96 -3.89 -9.12 10.50
CA ASP A 96 -4.17 -9.79 11.80
C ASP A 96 -3.87 -11.29 11.79
N GLU A 97 -3.70 -11.92 10.64
CA GLU A 97 -3.60 -13.37 10.50
C GLU A 97 -2.27 -13.84 9.92
N GLY A 98 -1.60 -13.03 9.11
CA GLY A 98 -0.41 -13.46 8.40
C GLY A 98 0.53 -12.35 7.98
N THR A 99 1.48 -12.73 7.14
CA THR A 99 2.55 -11.85 6.68
C THR A 99 2.67 -11.82 5.18
N TYR A 100 3.06 -10.64 4.67
CA TYR A 100 3.30 -10.38 3.25
C TYR A 100 4.78 -10.12 3.01
N ILE A 101 5.24 -10.53 1.84
CA ILE A 101 6.48 -10.06 1.23
C ILE A 101 6.10 -9.43 -0.09
N PHE A 102 6.63 -8.24 -0.37
CA PHE A 102 6.38 -7.52 -1.62
C PHE A 102 7.69 -7.27 -2.36
N ARG A 103 7.61 -7.24 -3.68
CA ARG A 103 8.72 -6.85 -4.55
C ARG A 103 8.19 -5.98 -5.69
N LEU A 104 8.67 -4.75 -5.75
CA LEU A 104 8.41 -3.88 -6.88
C LEU A 104 9.32 -4.30 -8.05
N ILE A 105 8.73 -4.76 -9.15
CA ILE A 105 9.44 -5.20 -10.35
C ILE A 105 9.81 -3.98 -11.20
N ASP A 106 8.85 -3.09 -11.37
CA ASP A 106 8.98 -1.79 -12.02
C ASP A 106 7.90 -0.83 -11.47
N GLN A 107 7.79 0.37 -12.01
CA GLN A 107 6.83 1.38 -11.54
C GLN A 107 5.36 0.93 -11.62
N ASN A 108 5.05 -0.08 -12.43
CA ASN A 108 3.69 -0.52 -12.72
C ASN A 108 3.44 -1.99 -12.40
N THR A 109 4.43 -2.70 -11.86
CA THR A 109 4.36 -4.14 -11.59
C THR A 109 4.86 -4.45 -10.18
N LEU A 110 4.02 -5.07 -9.38
CA LEU A 110 4.28 -5.44 -7.99
C LEU A 110 3.97 -6.92 -7.78
N ASP A 111 4.92 -7.67 -7.29
CA ASP A 111 4.69 -9.04 -6.81
C ASP A 111 4.41 -9.01 -5.30
N TYR A 112 3.49 -9.86 -4.84
CA TYR A 112 3.40 -10.18 -3.42
C TYR A 112 3.25 -11.68 -3.20
N CYS A 113 3.74 -12.14 -2.06
CA CYS A 113 3.39 -13.42 -1.47
C CYS A 113 2.88 -13.20 -0.04
N TYR A 114 1.94 -14.05 0.38
CA TYR A 114 1.34 -14.03 1.69
C TYR A 114 1.38 -15.42 2.31
N THR A 115 1.67 -15.49 3.57
CA THR A 115 1.62 -16.73 4.36
C THR A 115 0.86 -16.53 5.65
N GLU A 116 0.10 -17.55 6.01
CA GLU A 116 -0.68 -17.62 7.23
C GLU A 116 -0.50 -18.99 7.87
N ALA A 117 -0.33 -19.03 9.18
CA ALA A 117 -0.30 -20.25 9.98
C ALA A 117 -1.70 -20.61 10.51
N GLY A 118 -1.81 -21.57 11.42
CA GLY A 118 -3.07 -21.95 12.05
C GLY A 118 -3.59 -23.31 11.60
N ARG A 119 -4.90 -23.51 11.67
CA ARG A 119 -5.54 -24.79 11.34
C ARG A 119 -5.43 -25.15 9.87
N SER A 120 -5.51 -24.15 9.02
CA SER A 120 -5.36 -24.27 7.57
C SER A 120 -4.27 -23.34 7.07
N PRO A 121 -3.00 -23.67 7.36
CA PRO A 121 -1.89 -22.87 6.87
C PRO A 121 -1.96 -22.75 5.36
N ARG A 122 -1.60 -21.57 4.85
CA ARG A 122 -1.73 -21.23 3.44
C ARG A 122 -0.61 -20.35 2.93
N ALA A 123 -0.39 -20.45 1.64
CA ALA A 123 0.50 -19.59 0.89
C ALA A 123 -0.20 -19.09 -0.38
N VAL A 124 0.02 -17.84 -0.69
CA VAL A 124 -0.57 -17.14 -1.84
C VAL A 124 0.50 -16.31 -2.48
N CYS A 125 0.57 -16.30 -3.82
CA CYS A 125 1.37 -15.31 -4.55
C CYS A 125 0.57 -14.73 -5.71
N ALA A 126 0.89 -13.50 -6.07
CA ALA A 126 0.31 -12.82 -7.22
C ALA A 126 1.29 -11.81 -7.82
N ARG A 127 1.17 -11.59 -9.11
CA ARG A 127 1.72 -10.43 -9.81
C ARG A 127 0.60 -9.45 -10.10
N LEU A 128 0.78 -8.22 -9.68
CA LEU A 128 -0.21 -7.16 -9.79
C LEU A 128 0.30 -6.07 -10.74
N ALA A 129 -0.63 -5.53 -11.54
CA ALA A 129 -0.38 -4.36 -12.38
C ALA A 129 -1.05 -3.13 -11.76
N ARG A 130 -0.33 -2.00 -11.79
CA ARG A 130 -0.87 -0.70 -11.35
C ARG A 130 -2.01 -0.28 -12.27
N GLN A 131 -3.11 0.12 -11.68
CA GLN A 131 -4.23 0.74 -12.39
C GLN A 131 -3.96 2.23 -12.61
N ARG A 132 -4.37 2.74 -13.77
CA ARG A 132 -4.28 4.16 -14.15
C ARG A 132 -5.57 4.90 -13.84
#